data_5eac0f552c3e22bfa759240e57f1067c
#
_entry.id   5eac0f552c3e22bfa759240e57f1067c
#
_cell.length_a   1.000
_cell.length_b   1.000
_cell.length_c   1.000
_cell.angle_alpha   90.00
_cell.angle_beta   90.00
_cell.angle_gamma   90.00
#
_symmetry.space_group_name_H-M   'P 1'
#
loop_
_entity.id
_entity.type
_entity.pdbx_description
1 polymer ?
#
loop_
_entity_poly.entity_id
_entity_poly.type
_entity_poly.pdbx_seq_one_letter_code
_entity_poly.pdbx_strand_id
1 'polypeptide(L)'
;MFRFANPQYLWLLLAVPALVALYALAARSRRKRLARFGNPAILEELMPEVSTGRTAFKFILFCTAVALLVLAAARPQFGSKLREEKAQGIEMMLTIDVSNSMLAEDFQPNRLERTKYAIGKLFEGLQQDRVGLVVFAGEPKVQLPITSDYRMARAFARRIDPSLVSVQGTAIGKALEQALLSFSGDTEESHGRVIILITDGENHDDDAIAVAERAAQMGVKIFTIGIGTPEGAPIQIGGEFIKDETGEMVVSKLNEEMLARIADITGGAYVRSSKQSIGLDEIVTAINEMEQTELSMVRFEEFNEQYQYLLIAALALLLLEFAVLDRRNPLLAHLNIFREK
;
A
#
# COMPACT_ATOMS: atom_id res chain seq x y z
N MET A 1 -15.35 -6.33 17.49
CA MET A 1 -16.42 -5.33 17.75
C MET A 1 -17.51 -5.50 16.73
N PHE A 2 -18.81 -5.32 17.09
CA PHE A 2 -19.93 -5.37 16.14
C PHE A 2 -20.28 -3.96 15.69
N ARG A 3 -20.43 -3.74 14.38
CA ARG A 3 -20.92 -2.46 13.83
C ARG A 3 -21.68 -2.68 12.53
N PHE A 4 -22.45 -1.68 12.11
CA PHE A 4 -23.02 -1.62 10.77
C PHE A 4 -22.19 -0.68 9.90
N ALA A 5 -21.85 -1.10 8.68
CA ALA A 5 -21.15 -0.21 7.73
C ALA A 5 -22.04 0.96 7.30
N ASN A 6 -23.33 0.68 7.10
CA ASN A 6 -24.32 1.66 6.62
C ASN A 6 -25.53 1.75 7.55
N PRO A 7 -25.43 2.32 8.75
CA PRO A 7 -26.53 2.34 9.73
C PRO A 7 -27.78 3.11 9.25
N GLN A 8 -27.63 4.00 8.28
CA GLN A 8 -28.71 4.76 7.67
C GLN A 8 -29.79 3.87 7.03
N TYR A 9 -29.44 2.68 6.51
CA TYR A 9 -30.41 1.76 5.93
C TYR A 9 -31.33 1.10 6.97
N LEU A 10 -30.98 1.14 8.26
CA LEU A 10 -31.87 0.64 9.33
C LEU A 10 -33.19 1.40 9.40
N TRP A 11 -33.25 2.65 8.94
CA TRP A 11 -34.52 3.40 8.84
C TRP A 11 -35.52 2.73 7.90
N LEU A 12 -35.07 1.94 6.92
CA LEU A 12 -35.96 1.16 6.04
C LEU A 12 -36.70 0.05 6.78
N LEU A 13 -36.28 -0.33 7.99
CA LEU A 13 -37.06 -1.25 8.83
C LEU A 13 -38.46 -0.70 9.18
N LEU A 14 -38.66 0.62 9.15
CA LEU A 14 -39.96 1.25 9.31
C LEU A 14 -40.93 0.88 8.18
N ALA A 15 -40.44 0.40 7.05
CA ALA A 15 -41.31 -0.14 5.98
C ALA A 15 -42.07 -1.39 6.44
N VAL A 16 -41.49 -2.21 7.34
CA VAL A 16 -42.12 -3.44 7.82
C VAL A 16 -43.46 -3.16 8.58
N PRO A 17 -43.47 -2.28 9.63
CA PRO A 17 -44.73 -1.93 10.27
C PRO A 17 -45.68 -1.19 9.34
N ALA A 18 -45.19 -0.41 8.37
CA ALA A 18 -46.06 0.21 7.35
C ALA A 18 -46.74 -0.85 6.46
N LEU A 19 -46.00 -1.88 6.02
CA LEU A 19 -46.55 -3.00 5.26
C LEU A 19 -47.59 -3.78 6.09
N VAL A 20 -47.33 -4.01 7.39
CA VAL A 20 -48.30 -4.66 8.30
C VAL A 20 -49.57 -3.85 8.44
N ALA A 21 -49.46 -2.53 8.59
CA ALA A 21 -50.60 -1.62 8.66
C ALA A 21 -51.43 -1.66 7.35
N LEU A 22 -50.74 -1.58 6.20
CA LEU A 22 -51.38 -1.68 4.88
C LEU A 22 -52.12 -3.02 4.71
N TYR A 23 -51.50 -4.13 5.11
CA TYR A 23 -52.12 -5.44 5.06
C TYR A 23 -53.35 -5.51 5.95
N ALA A 24 -53.29 -4.99 7.19
CA ALA A 24 -54.43 -4.97 8.10
C ALA A 24 -55.59 -4.11 7.56
N LEU A 25 -55.29 -2.96 6.94
CA LEU A 25 -56.31 -2.13 6.28
C LEU A 25 -56.93 -2.83 5.08
N ALA A 26 -56.10 -3.48 4.25
CA ALA A 26 -56.59 -4.26 3.10
C ALA A 26 -57.47 -5.43 3.54
N ALA A 27 -57.06 -6.17 4.58
CA ALA A 27 -57.84 -7.27 5.15
C ALA A 27 -59.21 -6.80 5.71
N ARG A 28 -59.19 -5.65 6.44
CA ARG A 28 -60.45 -5.02 6.93
C ARG A 28 -61.34 -4.56 5.79
N SER A 29 -60.78 -3.95 4.75
CA SER A 29 -61.52 -3.52 3.57
C SER A 29 -62.13 -4.70 2.81
N ARG A 30 -61.35 -5.81 2.68
CA ARG A 30 -61.80 -7.05 2.05
C ARG A 30 -62.96 -7.66 2.83
N ARG A 31 -62.87 -7.77 4.17
CA ARG A 31 -63.97 -8.28 5.03
C ARG A 31 -65.19 -7.41 4.90
N LYS A 32 -65.09 -6.09 4.89
CA LYS A 32 -66.23 -5.17 4.70
C LYS A 32 -66.92 -5.34 3.33
N ARG A 33 -66.12 -5.55 2.28
CA ARG A 33 -66.64 -5.79 0.93
C ARG A 33 -67.41 -7.14 0.84
N LEU A 34 -66.80 -8.22 1.40
CA LEU A 34 -67.45 -9.54 1.45
C LEU A 34 -68.77 -9.51 2.24
N ALA A 35 -68.83 -8.80 3.37
CA ALA A 35 -70.07 -8.66 4.17
C ALA A 35 -71.17 -7.88 3.45
N ARG A 36 -70.87 -7.11 2.39
CA ARG A 36 -71.92 -6.48 1.54
C ARG A 36 -72.51 -7.43 0.50
N PHE A 37 -71.83 -8.55 0.17
CA PHE A 37 -72.29 -9.53 -0.80
C PHE A 37 -73.20 -10.59 -0.18
N GLY A 38 -73.11 -10.81 1.12
CA GLY A 38 -73.98 -11.84 1.76
C GLY A 38 -73.43 -12.22 3.15
N ASN A 39 -74.12 -13.23 3.74
CA ASN A 39 -73.71 -13.74 5.05
C ASN A 39 -72.34 -14.38 4.96
N PRO A 40 -71.35 -13.94 5.78
CA PRO A 40 -69.97 -14.45 5.76
C PRO A 40 -69.87 -15.98 5.90
N ALA A 41 -70.69 -16.61 6.67
CA ALA A 41 -70.69 -18.05 6.88
C ALA A 41 -71.01 -18.83 5.59
N ILE A 42 -71.94 -18.33 4.77
CA ILE A 42 -72.32 -18.97 3.49
C ILE A 42 -71.21 -18.74 2.44
N LEU A 43 -70.57 -17.59 2.48
CA LEU A 43 -69.44 -17.26 1.58
C LEU A 43 -68.24 -18.13 1.87
N GLU A 44 -67.96 -18.49 3.13
CA GLU A 44 -66.88 -19.41 3.51
C GLU A 44 -67.10 -20.83 2.94
N GLU A 45 -68.31 -21.32 2.96
CA GLU A 45 -68.70 -22.62 2.36
C GLU A 45 -68.53 -22.61 0.83
N LEU A 46 -68.76 -21.48 0.18
CA LEU A 46 -68.63 -21.32 -1.27
C LEU A 46 -67.23 -21.16 -1.74
N MET A 47 -66.25 -20.90 -0.83
CA MET A 47 -64.86 -20.71 -1.15
C MET A 47 -63.96 -21.66 -0.34
N PRO A 48 -64.08 -22.98 -0.45
CA PRO A 48 -63.37 -23.94 0.39
C PRO A 48 -61.82 -23.97 0.14
N GLU A 49 -61.38 -23.43 -0.98
CA GLU A 49 -59.99 -23.40 -1.35
C GLU A 49 -59.20 -22.19 -0.77
N VAL A 50 -59.90 -21.19 -0.24
CA VAL A 50 -59.28 -19.97 0.29
C VAL A 50 -58.95 -20.17 1.77
N SER A 51 -57.65 -20.19 2.09
CA SER A 51 -57.17 -20.26 3.47
C SER A 51 -56.63 -18.91 3.91
N THR A 52 -57.29 -18.28 4.88
CA THR A 52 -56.84 -17.02 5.48
C THR A 52 -55.48 -17.18 6.22
N GLY A 53 -55.26 -18.35 6.81
CA GLY A 53 -54.00 -18.69 7.50
C GLY A 53 -52.80 -18.73 6.56
N ARG A 54 -52.96 -19.31 5.36
CA ARG A 54 -51.89 -19.36 4.37
C ARG A 54 -51.50 -18.00 3.85
N THR A 55 -52.46 -17.13 3.55
CA THR A 55 -52.21 -15.76 3.12
C THR A 55 -51.49 -14.95 4.21
N ALA A 56 -51.88 -15.11 5.48
CA ALA A 56 -51.18 -14.48 6.59
C ALA A 56 -49.74 -15.01 6.76
N PHE A 57 -49.55 -16.33 6.63
CA PHE A 57 -48.22 -16.95 6.71
C PHE A 57 -47.31 -16.47 5.59
N LYS A 58 -47.75 -16.40 4.34
CA LYS A 58 -47.01 -15.83 3.22
C LYS A 58 -46.61 -14.39 3.49
N PHE A 59 -47.54 -13.60 4.00
CA PHE A 59 -47.25 -12.19 4.34
C PHE A 59 -46.19 -12.07 5.44
N ILE A 60 -46.21 -12.95 6.44
CA ILE A 60 -45.17 -13.01 7.47
C ILE A 60 -43.81 -13.36 6.87
N LEU A 61 -43.75 -14.38 6.00
CA LEU A 61 -42.52 -14.76 5.30
C LEU A 61 -41.96 -13.60 4.48
N PHE A 62 -42.82 -12.91 3.73
CA PHE A 62 -42.44 -11.74 2.95
C PHE A 62 -41.88 -10.60 3.82
N CYS A 63 -42.57 -10.23 4.91
CA CYS A 63 -42.11 -9.20 5.82
C CYS A 63 -40.77 -9.57 6.49
N THR A 64 -40.59 -10.84 6.85
CA THR A 64 -39.34 -11.32 7.42
C THR A 64 -38.20 -11.25 6.39
N ALA A 65 -38.48 -11.64 5.14
CA ALA A 65 -37.50 -11.52 4.06
C ALA A 65 -37.08 -10.05 3.81
N VAL A 66 -38.06 -9.13 3.79
CA VAL A 66 -37.80 -7.68 3.67
C VAL A 66 -36.94 -7.17 4.83
N ALA A 67 -37.25 -7.58 6.07
CA ALA A 67 -36.43 -7.20 7.23
C ALA A 67 -34.99 -7.69 7.12
N LEU A 68 -34.79 -8.95 6.69
CA LEU A 68 -33.45 -9.51 6.46
C LEU A 68 -32.69 -8.80 5.33
N LEU A 69 -33.38 -8.42 4.25
CA LEU A 69 -32.79 -7.64 3.16
C LEU A 69 -32.32 -6.26 3.64
N VAL A 70 -33.10 -5.59 4.46
CA VAL A 70 -32.74 -4.30 5.06
C VAL A 70 -31.51 -4.46 5.98
N LEU A 71 -31.50 -5.50 6.81
CA LEU A 71 -30.35 -5.80 7.66
C LEU A 71 -29.11 -6.15 6.83
N ALA A 72 -29.26 -6.87 5.73
CA ALA A 72 -28.17 -7.15 4.79
C ALA A 72 -27.63 -5.86 4.15
N ALA A 73 -28.51 -4.94 3.73
CA ALA A 73 -28.14 -3.65 3.18
C ALA A 73 -27.41 -2.76 4.18
N ALA A 74 -27.69 -2.88 5.49
CA ALA A 74 -26.98 -2.21 6.55
C ALA A 74 -25.55 -2.76 6.76
N ARG A 75 -25.19 -3.90 6.11
CA ARG A 75 -23.86 -4.55 6.12
C ARG A 75 -23.34 -4.75 7.55
N PRO A 76 -23.89 -5.71 8.31
CA PRO A 76 -23.37 -6.04 9.64
C PRO A 76 -21.95 -6.60 9.53
N GLN A 77 -21.05 -6.07 10.33
CA GLN A 77 -19.62 -6.40 10.36
C GLN A 77 -19.26 -6.97 11.72
N PHE A 78 -18.64 -8.15 11.74
CA PHE A 78 -18.18 -8.82 12.95
C PHE A 78 -16.70 -9.04 12.91
N GLY A 79 -16.00 -8.58 13.98
CA GLY A 79 -14.56 -8.77 14.13
C GLY A 79 -13.75 -7.92 13.17
N SER A 80 -12.48 -7.79 13.47
CA SER A 80 -11.46 -7.25 12.58
C SER A 80 -10.56 -8.42 12.17
N LYS A 81 -10.39 -8.65 10.88
CA LYS A 81 -9.27 -9.43 10.36
C LYS A 81 -8.13 -8.45 10.15
N LEU A 82 -7.03 -8.69 10.81
CA LEU A 82 -5.77 -8.06 10.46
C LEU A 82 -5.36 -8.63 9.11
N ARG A 83 -5.53 -7.85 8.06
CA ARG A 83 -4.91 -8.16 6.77
C ARG A 83 -3.53 -7.52 6.82
N GLU A 84 -2.51 -8.35 6.97
CA GLU A 84 -1.16 -7.96 6.65
C GLU A 84 -1.12 -7.80 5.12
N GLU A 85 -1.34 -6.59 4.61
CA GLU A 85 -0.86 -6.29 3.28
C GLU A 85 0.65 -6.33 3.36
N LYS A 86 1.23 -7.30 2.67
CA LYS A 86 2.68 -7.31 2.47
C LYS A 86 3.03 -5.99 1.81
N ALA A 87 3.86 -5.18 2.48
CA ALA A 87 4.41 -3.99 1.86
C ALA A 87 4.98 -4.38 0.50
N GLN A 88 4.57 -3.63 -0.48
CA GLN A 88 5.15 -3.73 -1.80
C GLN A 88 6.50 -3.04 -1.68
N GLY A 89 7.62 -3.71 -1.58
CA GLY A 89 9.00 -3.24 -1.51
C GLY A 89 9.26 -1.71 -1.54
N ILE A 90 10.46 -1.29 -1.36
CA ILE A 90 10.84 0.14 -1.38
C ILE A 90 11.32 0.59 -2.77
N GLU A 91 11.17 1.88 -3.07
CA GLU A 91 11.88 2.53 -4.17
C GLU A 91 13.22 3.08 -3.66
N MET A 92 14.30 2.48 -4.13
CA MET A 92 15.67 2.80 -3.72
C MET A 92 16.41 3.49 -4.85
N MET A 93 16.83 4.74 -4.65
CA MET A 93 17.66 5.47 -5.60
C MET A 93 19.11 5.49 -5.12
N LEU A 94 19.98 4.74 -5.80
CA LEU A 94 21.41 4.77 -5.53
C LEU A 94 22.02 5.97 -6.25
N THR A 95 22.57 6.91 -5.48
CA THR A 95 23.18 8.15 -5.96
C THR A 95 24.68 8.07 -5.70
N ILE A 96 25.45 7.88 -6.78
CA ILE A 96 26.85 7.46 -6.75
C ILE A 96 27.74 8.56 -7.27
N ASP A 97 28.69 8.99 -6.45
CA ASP A 97 29.74 9.90 -6.84
C ASP A 97 30.72 9.22 -7.82
N VAL A 98 30.97 9.87 -8.94
CA VAL A 98 31.95 9.44 -9.96
C VAL A 98 32.99 10.51 -10.23
N SER A 99 33.14 11.47 -9.32
CA SER A 99 34.20 12.49 -9.39
C SER A 99 35.60 11.86 -9.34
N ASN A 100 36.61 12.63 -9.72
CA ASN A 100 37.98 12.15 -9.74
C ASN A 100 38.52 11.73 -8.37
N SER A 101 37.96 12.27 -7.27
CA SER A 101 38.33 11.87 -5.90
C SER A 101 37.98 10.41 -5.61
N MET A 102 36.94 9.85 -6.30
CA MET A 102 36.57 8.45 -6.18
C MET A 102 37.59 7.48 -6.83
N LEU A 103 38.60 7.98 -7.55
CA LEU A 103 39.72 7.19 -8.05
C LEU A 103 40.82 7.03 -7.03
N ALA A 104 40.73 7.65 -5.85
CA ALA A 104 41.72 7.48 -4.77
C ALA A 104 41.80 6.01 -4.31
N GLU A 105 43.06 5.58 -4.00
CA GLU A 105 43.39 4.16 -3.73
C GLU A 105 43.54 3.83 -2.24
N ASP A 106 42.92 4.63 -1.35
CA ASP A 106 42.80 4.27 0.07
C ASP A 106 41.90 3.02 0.30
N PHE A 107 41.06 2.72 -0.69
CA PHE A 107 40.33 1.48 -0.83
C PHE A 107 40.76 0.73 -2.09
N GLN A 108 41.10 -0.55 -1.98
CA GLN A 108 41.56 -1.36 -3.10
C GLN A 108 40.42 -1.90 -3.95
N PRO A 109 40.43 -1.81 -5.30
CA PRO A 109 41.51 -1.15 -6.10
C PRO A 109 41.41 0.37 -6.07
N ASN A 110 40.25 0.99 -5.96
CA ASN A 110 39.94 2.37 -5.65
C ASN A 110 38.53 2.49 -5.07
N ARG A 111 38.13 3.68 -4.58
CA ARG A 111 36.81 3.92 -3.96
C ARG A 111 35.68 3.55 -4.90
N LEU A 112 35.71 3.94 -6.17
CA LEU A 112 34.65 3.70 -7.16
C LEU A 112 34.47 2.21 -7.48
N GLU A 113 35.56 1.50 -7.77
CA GLU A 113 35.47 0.05 -8.07
C GLU A 113 34.98 -0.74 -6.85
N ARG A 114 35.37 -0.32 -5.66
CA ARG A 114 34.87 -0.91 -4.43
C ARG A 114 33.37 -0.68 -4.26
N THR A 115 32.88 0.52 -4.58
CA THR A 115 31.46 0.88 -4.58
C THR A 115 30.67 0.03 -5.58
N LYS A 116 31.16 -0.11 -6.81
CA LYS A 116 30.54 -0.95 -7.85
C LYS A 116 30.39 -2.40 -7.42
N TYR A 117 31.42 -2.96 -6.78
CA TYR A 117 31.39 -4.32 -6.26
C TYR A 117 30.31 -4.48 -5.17
N ALA A 118 30.23 -3.53 -4.22
CA ALA A 118 29.25 -3.58 -3.15
C ALA A 118 27.80 -3.43 -3.67
N ILE A 119 27.56 -2.55 -4.64
CA ILE A 119 26.27 -2.40 -5.30
C ILE A 119 25.86 -3.68 -6.04
N GLY A 120 26.81 -4.32 -6.73
CA GLY A 120 26.56 -5.60 -7.38
C GLY A 120 26.10 -6.68 -6.41
N LYS A 121 26.71 -6.74 -5.22
CA LYS A 121 26.32 -7.64 -4.14
C LYS A 121 24.97 -7.28 -3.54
N LEU A 122 24.67 -5.99 -3.35
CA LEU A 122 23.36 -5.50 -2.90
C LEU A 122 22.23 -6.04 -3.78
N PHE A 123 22.38 -5.94 -5.10
CA PHE A 123 21.35 -6.42 -6.05
C PHE A 123 21.16 -7.94 -6.08
N GLU A 124 22.02 -8.71 -5.44
CA GLU A 124 21.83 -10.16 -5.26
C GLU A 124 20.88 -10.50 -4.10
N GLY A 125 20.78 -9.59 -3.11
CA GLY A 125 19.94 -9.76 -1.93
C GLY A 125 18.52 -9.21 -2.06
N LEU A 126 18.26 -8.33 -3.03
CA LEU A 126 16.95 -7.70 -3.21
C LEU A 126 15.94 -8.64 -3.86
N GLN A 127 14.68 -8.59 -3.44
CA GLN A 127 13.62 -9.47 -3.94
C GLN A 127 12.36 -8.73 -4.44
N GLN A 128 11.92 -7.70 -3.74
CA GLN A 128 10.67 -6.99 -4.03
C GLN A 128 10.87 -5.48 -4.24
N ASP A 129 12.07 -4.99 -4.03
CA ASP A 129 12.41 -3.57 -4.13
C ASP A 129 12.57 -3.12 -5.57
N ARG A 130 12.40 -1.83 -5.80
CA ARG A 130 12.67 -1.18 -7.08
C ARG A 130 13.91 -0.31 -6.95
N VAL A 131 14.82 -0.40 -7.90
CA VAL A 131 16.10 0.28 -7.82
C VAL A 131 16.33 1.19 -9.02
N GLY A 132 16.90 2.36 -8.78
CA GLY A 132 17.39 3.28 -9.79
C GLY A 132 18.83 3.68 -9.51
N LEU A 133 19.52 4.21 -10.53
CA LEU A 133 20.91 4.67 -10.43
C LEU A 133 21.03 6.10 -10.95
N VAL A 134 21.55 6.98 -10.11
CA VAL A 134 22.02 8.31 -10.48
C VAL A 134 23.52 8.34 -10.26
N VAL A 135 24.27 8.76 -11.25
CA VAL A 135 25.71 9.06 -11.12
C VAL A 135 25.91 10.57 -11.15
N PHE A 136 26.86 11.07 -10.41
CA PHE A 136 27.13 12.50 -10.37
C PHE A 136 28.61 12.82 -10.16
N ALA A 137 28.97 13.99 -10.62
CA ALA A 137 30.19 14.71 -10.30
C ALA A 137 29.83 16.22 -10.22
N GLY A 138 30.30 17.10 -11.06
CA GLY A 138 29.81 18.49 -11.15
C GLY A 138 28.36 18.61 -11.63
N GLU A 139 27.86 17.59 -12.31
CA GLU A 139 26.44 17.46 -12.74
C GLU A 139 25.92 16.03 -12.52
N PRO A 140 24.62 15.85 -12.22
CA PRO A 140 24.00 14.54 -12.08
C PRO A 140 23.51 14.00 -13.43
N LYS A 141 23.50 12.67 -13.56
CA LYS A 141 22.95 11.95 -14.68
C LYS A 141 22.20 10.70 -14.23
N VAL A 142 20.96 10.54 -14.66
CA VAL A 142 20.21 9.30 -14.45
C VAL A 142 20.82 8.22 -15.33
N GLN A 143 21.45 7.23 -14.72
CA GLN A 143 22.06 6.10 -15.39
C GLN A 143 21.06 4.97 -15.61
N LEU A 144 20.15 4.76 -14.65
CA LEU A 144 19.08 3.78 -14.72
C LEU A 144 17.84 4.36 -14.02
N PRO A 145 16.69 4.49 -14.72
CA PRO A 145 15.42 4.77 -14.08
C PRO A 145 15.01 3.64 -13.11
N ILE A 146 14.09 3.93 -12.21
CA ILE A 146 13.58 2.93 -11.24
C ILE A 146 13.03 1.71 -11.97
N THR A 147 13.51 0.52 -11.59
CA THR A 147 13.16 -0.77 -12.18
C THR A 147 13.25 -1.90 -11.17
N SER A 148 12.52 -2.97 -11.39
CA SER A 148 12.65 -4.26 -10.68
C SER A 148 13.58 -5.26 -11.41
N ASP A 149 14.15 -4.89 -12.56
CA ASP A 149 15.10 -5.76 -13.28
C ASP A 149 16.52 -5.62 -12.73
N TYR A 150 16.84 -6.41 -11.71
CA TYR A 150 18.17 -6.41 -11.08
C TYR A 150 19.29 -6.88 -12.01
N ARG A 151 18.99 -7.63 -13.08
CA ARG A 151 20.01 -8.01 -14.06
C ARG A 151 20.44 -6.78 -14.87
N MET A 152 19.48 -6.00 -15.28
CA MET A 152 19.71 -4.72 -15.92
C MET A 152 20.45 -3.77 -14.97
N ALA A 153 20.00 -3.64 -13.73
CA ALA A 153 20.64 -2.78 -12.72
C ALA A 153 22.11 -3.15 -12.50
N ARG A 154 22.44 -4.43 -12.39
CA ARG A 154 23.83 -4.90 -12.30
C ARG A 154 24.67 -4.57 -13.53
N ALA A 155 24.09 -4.71 -14.71
CA ALA A 155 24.79 -4.41 -15.97
C ALA A 155 25.14 -2.91 -16.05
N PHE A 156 24.23 -2.02 -15.63
CA PHE A 156 24.47 -0.58 -15.58
C PHE A 156 25.46 -0.20 -14.47
N ALA A 157 25.34 -0.77 -13.27
CA ALA A 157 26.28 -0.51 -12.18
C ALA A 157 27.74 -0.86 -12.54
N ARG A 158 27.97 -1.96 -13.26
CA ARG A 158 29.32 -2.34 -13.72
C ARG A 158 29.93 -1.36 -14.72
N ARG A 159 29.10 -0.60 -15.44
CA ARG A 159 29.54 0.38 -16.45
C ARG A 159 29.72 1.78 -15.88
N ILE A 160 29.55 1.95 -14.58
CA ILE A 160 29.79 3.24 -13.93
C ILE A 160 31.28 3.59 -14.07
N ASP A 161 31.53 4.78 -14.60
CA ASP A 161 32.87 5.28 -14.87
C ASP A 161 32.84 6.82 -14.83
N PRO A 162 33.93 7.48 -14.38
CA PRO A 162 33.98 8.95 -14.34
C PRO A 162 33.67 9.65 -15.67
N SER A 163 33.93 8.99 -16.80
CA SER A 163 33.65 9.55 -18.15
C SER A 163 32.17 9.67 -18.48
N LEU A 164 31.29 9.11 -17.65
CA LEU A 164 29.82 9.24 -17.84
C LEU A 164 29.30 10.66 -17.57
N VAL A 165 30.08 11.47 -16.83
CA VAL A 165 29.77 12.86 -16.48
C VAL A 165 30.80 13.75 -17.09
N SER A 166 30.38 14.75 -17.86
CA SER A 166 31.32 15.63 -18.61
C SER A 166 31.92 16.70 -17.74
N VAL A 167 31.21 17.12 -16.68
CA VAL A 167 31.67 18.18 -15.76
C VAL A 167 32.19 17.53 -14.49
N GLN A 168 33.49 17.74 -14.22
CA GLN A 168 34.10 17.29 -12.98
C GLN A 168 33.78 18.25 -11.82
N GLY A 169 34.00 17.83 -10.60
CA GLY A 169 33.60 18.50 -9.37
C GLY A 169 32.63 17.61 -8.59
N THR A 170 31.99 18.12 -7.55
CA THR A 170 31.06 17.34 -6.72
C THR A 170 29.86 18.22 -6.32
N ALA A 171 28.71 18.00 -6.90
CA ALA A 171 27.47 18.74 -6.69
C ALA A 171 26.42 17.82 -6.05
N ILE A 172 26.52 17.62 -4.71
CA ILE A 172 25.68 16.69 -3.95
C ILE A 172 24.22 17.12 -3.96
N GLY A 173 23.94 18.42 -3.80
CA GLY A 173 22.57 18.93 -3.79
C GLY A 173 21.85 18.68 -5.11
N LYS A 174 22.52 18.97 -6.26
CA LYS A 174 21.95 18.66 -7.58
C LYS A 174 21.71 17.15 -7.75
N ALA A 175 22.61 16.31 -7.24
CA ALA A 175 22.49 14.86 -7.31
C ALA A 175 21.28 14.37 -6.51
N LEU A 176 21.07 14.87 -5.31
CA LEU A 176 19.91 14.58 -4.48
C LEU A 176 18.61 15.09 -5.13
N GLU A 177 18.63 16.30 -5.71
CA GLU A 177 17.46 16.83 -6.44
C GLU A 177 17.09 15.95 -7.64
N GLN A 178 18.07 15.52 -8.43
CA GLN A 178 17.85 14.60 -9.54
C GLN A 178 17.30 13.25 -9.06
N ALA A 179 17.80 12.74 -7.94
CA ALA A 179 17.29 11.51 -7.33
C ALA A 179 15.83 11.66 -6.90
N LEU A 180 15.46 12.77 -6.26
CA LEU A 180 14.07 13.06 -5.87
C LEU A 180 13.13 13.12 -7.08
N LEU A 181 13.56 13.73 -8.18
CA LEU A 181 12.78 13.83 -9.41
C LEU A 181 12.64 12.49 -10.16
N SER A 182 13.48 11.51 -9.82
CA SER A 182 13.54 10.21 -10.50
C SER A 182 12.64 9.15 -9.87
N PHE A 183 12.00 9.42 -8.73
CA PHE A 183 11.00 8.53 -8.14
C PHE A 183 9.73 8.49 -9.00
N SER A 184 9.03 7.35 -8.98
CA SER A 184 7.76 7.20 -9.67
C SER A 184 6.72 8.20 -9.12
N GLY A 185 6.00 8.85 -10.04
CA GLY A 185 4.97 9.84 -9.69
C GLY A 185 3.68 9.24 -9.12
N ASP A 186 3.54 7.91 -9.11
CA ASP A 186 2.35 7.23 -8.61
C ASP A 186 2.29 7.31 -7.09
N THR A 187 1.48 8.26 -6.62
CA THR A 187 1.22 8.50 -5.19
C THR A 187 0.21 7.52 -4.58
N GLU A 188 -0.41 6.65 -5.40
CA GLU A 188 -1.41 5.68 -4.92
C GLU A 188 -0.80 4.40 -4.33
N GLU A 189 0.44 4.06 -4.70
CA GLU A 189 1.18 2.96 -4.10
C GLU A 189 2.10 3.52 -3.01
N SER A 190 1.82 3.24 -1.75
CA SER A 190 2.63 3.69 -0.61
C SER A 190 3.94 2.88 -0.50
N HIS A 191 4.82 3.04 -1.48
CA HIS A 191 6.18 2.52 -1.39
C HIS A 191 7.03 3.46 -0.52
N GLY A 192 7.79 2.91 0.41
CA GLY A 192 8.84 3.67 1.08
C GLY A 192 9.87 4.18 0.04
N ARG A 193 10.24 5.46 0.11
CA ARG A 193 11.23 6.06 -0.82
C ARG A 193 12.52 6.33 -0.09
N VAL A 194 13.60 5.81 -0.62
CA VAL A 194 14.93 5.90 -0.01
C VAL A 194 15.97 6.32 -1.03
N ILE A 195 16.82 7.27 -0.66
CA ILE A 195 18.04 7.60 -1.40
C ILE A 195 19.23 7.05 -0.63
N ILE A 196 20.13 6.34 -1.31
CA ILE A 196 21.42 5.94 -0.77
C ILE A 196 22.49 6.74 -1.51
N LEU A 197 23.05 7.71 -0.82
CA LEU A 197 24.13 8.58 -1.32
C LEU A 197 25.48 7.96 -0.97
N ILE A 198 26.34 7.73 -1.97
CA ILE A 198 27.70 7.18 -1.82
C ILE A 198 28.68 8.18 -2.37
N THR A 199 29.47 8.82 -1.50
CA THR A 199 30.43 9.88 -1.84
C THR A 199 31.50 9.99 -0.76
N ASP A 200 32.59 10.71 -1.04
CA ASP A 200 33.55 11.13 -0.02
C ASP A 200 33.14 12.43 0.71
N GLY A 201 31.99 13.00 0.31
CA GLY A 201 31.43 14.17 0.98
C GLY A 201 32.10 15.49 0.67
N GLU A 202 33.07 15.55 -0.23
CA GLU A 202 33.59 16.81 -0.73
C GLU A 202 32.50 17.49 -1.58
N ASN A 203 31.95 18.60 -1.13
CA ASN A 203 30.93 19.37 -1.84
C ASN A 203 31.48 20.76 -2.17
N HIS A 204 31.42 21.13 -3.43
CA HIS A 204 32.06 22.36 -3.90
C HIS A 204 31.11 23.45 -4.38
N ASP A 205 29.87 23.10 -4.80
CA ASP A 205 29.12 24.03 -5.64
C ASP A 205 27.64 24.23 -5.25
N ASP A 206 27.07 23.56 -4.19
CA ASP A 206 25.64 23.65 -3.94
C ASP A 206 25.22 23.45 -2.47
N ASP A 207 23.97 23.77 -2.17
CA ASP A 207 23.36 23.60 -0.85
C ASP A 207 22.68 22.24 -0.71
N ALA A 208 23.45 21.21 -0.42
CA ALA A 208 22.95 19.85 -0.20
C ALA A 208 22.00 19.76 1.01
N ILE A 209 22.16 20.62 2.00
CA ILE A 209 21.32 20.63 3.22
C ILE A 209 19.90 21.08 2.90
N ALA A 210 19.72 22.15 2.11
CA ALA A 210 18.40 22.61 1.70
C ALA A 210 17.63 21.55 0.89
N VAL A 211 18.35 20.75 0.08
CA VAL A 211 17.73 19.63 -0.65
C VAL A 211 17.36 18.49 0.30
N ALA A 212 18.17 18.19 1.31
CA ALA A 212 17.84 17.19 2.33
C ALA A 212 16.58 17.59 3.14
N GLU A 213 16.43 18.87 3.48
CA GLU A 213 15.23 19.38 4.14
C GLU A 213 13.96 19.20 3.26
N ARG A 214 14.08 19.42 1.95
CA ARG A 214 12.97 19.15 0.99
C ARG A 214 12.66 17.65 0.91
N ALA A 215 13.68 16.79 0.87
CA ALA A 215 13.50 15.35 0.87
C ALA A 215 12.73 14.88 2.12
N ALA A 216 13.09 15.41 3.29
CA ALA A 216 12.38 15.12 4.54
C ALA A 216 10.91 15.54 4.50
N GLN A 217 10.60 16.72 3.93
CA GLN A 217 9.22 17.20 3.74
C GLN A 217 8.41 16.30 2.77
N MET A 218 9.09 15.65 1.82
CA MET A 218 8.48 14.68 0.88
C MET A 218 8.39 13.27 1.45
N GLY A 219 8.85 13.03 2.70
CA GLY A 219 8.88 11.72 3.32
C GLY A 219 9.96 10.79 2.73
N VAL A 220 10.96 11.33 2.03
CA VAL A 220 12.07 10.57 1.47
C VAL A 220 13.21 10.53 2.47
N LYS A 221 13.69 9.34 2.83
CA LYS A 221 14.83 9.15 3.74
C LYS A 221 16.12 9.06 2.94
N ILE A 222 17.16 9.73 3.41
CA ILE A 222 18.47 9.69 2.79
C ILE A 222 19.46 8.98 3.71
N PHE A 223 19.98 7.86 3.23
CA PHE A 223 21.08 7.16 3.86
C PHE A 223 22.39 7.59 3.17
N THR A 224 23.41 7.84 3.95
CA THR A 224 24.68 8.32 3.40
C THR A 224 25.81 7.36 3.74
N ILE A 225 26.63 7.03 2.75
CA ILE A 225 27.84 6.23 2.90
C ILE A 225 29.03 7.12 2.58
N GLY A 226 29.83 7.37 3.60
CA GLY A 226 31.09 8.07 3.44
C GLY A 226 32.21 7.12 3.02
N ILE A 227 32.74 7.28 1.81
CA ILE A 227 33.83 6.45 1.32
C ILE A 227 35.13 7.25 1.25
N GLY A 228 36.14 6.84 2.02
CA GLY A 228 37.38 7.52 2.14
C GLY A 228 37.93 7.44 3.56
N THR A 229 39.10 7.96 3.74
CA THR A 229 39.78 8.09 5.05
C THR A 229 39.87 9.56 5.47
N PRO A 230 39.83 9.90 6.78
CA PRO A 230 39.99 11.26 7.26
C PRO A 230 41.42 11.81 6.97
N GLU A 231 42.38 10.90 6.92
CA GLU A 231 43.76 11.22 6.57
C GLU A 231 43.86 11.64 5.11
N GLY A 232 42.97 11.12 4.28
CA GLY A 232 42.91 11.32 2.84
C GLY A 232 43.90 10.46 2.06
N ALA A 233 43.71 10.44 0.74
CA ALA A 233 44.59 9.78 -0.20
C ALA A 233 44.82 10.64 -1.45
N PRO A 234 46.01 10.55 -2.08
CA PRO A 234 46.26 11.26 -3.33
C PRO A 234 45.44 10.66 -4.46
N ILE A 235 44.98 11.52 -5.35
CA ILE A 235 44.18 11.10 -6.52
C ILE A 235 45.16 10.76 -7.66
N GLN A 236 44.95 9.60 -8.29
CA GLN A 236 45.72 9.10 -9.41
C GLN A 236 44.89 8.88 -10.63
N ILE A 237 45.24 9.43 -11.78
CA ILE A 237 44.57 9.21 -13.06
C ILE A 237 45.60 8.74 -14.08
N GLY A 238 45.37 7.55 -14.66
CA GLY A 238 46.27 7.00 -15.68
C GLY A 238 47.69 6.70 -15.19
N GLY A 239 47.87 6.51 -13.87
CA GLY A 239 49.17 6.25 -13.27
C GLY A 239 49.94 7.52 -12.84
N GLU A 240 49.35 8.71 -13.07
CA GLU A 240 49.95 9.98 -12.64
C GLU A 240 49.13 10.63 -11.53
N PHE A 241 49.81 11.19 -10.51
CA PHE A 241 49.14 11.93 -9.43
C PHE A 241 48.69 13.31 -9.92
N ILE A 242 47.43 13.64 -9.60
CA ILE A 242 46.90 14.98 -9.86
C ILE A 242 47.64 15.97 -8.95
N LYS A 243 48.09 17.08 -9.55
CA LYS A 243 48.71 18.21 -8.85
C LYS A 243 47.85 19.45 -8.97
N ASP A 244 47.80 20.22 -7.90
CA ASP A 244 47.18 21.54 -7.89
C ASP A 244 48.02 22.59 -8.68
N GLU A 245 47.52 23.83 -8.71
CA GLU A 245 48.23 24.95 -9.37
C GLU A 245 49.59 25.26 -8.78
N THR A 246 49.87 24.83 -7.53
CA THR A 246 51.14 25.02 -6.83
C THR A 246 52.10 23.86 -7.08
N GLY A 247 51.69 22.80 -7.73
CA GLY A 247 52.44 21.58 -8.01
C GLY A 247 52.43 20.55 -6.87
N GLU A 248 51.64 20.76 -5.82
CA GLU A 248 51.44 19.79 -4.75
C GLU A 248 50.40 18.73 -5.15
N MET A 249 50.52 17.52 -4.59
CA MET A 249 49.59 16.44 -4.86
C MET A 249 48.21 16.75 -4.25
N VAL A 250 47.15 16.63 -5.03
CA VAL A 250 45.77 16.78 -4.55
C VAL A 250 45.40 15.56 -3.70
N VAL A 251 45.05 15.80 -2.44
CA VAL A 251 44.64 14.78 -1.47
C VAL A 251 43.19 14.95 -1.17
N SER A 252 42.39 13.93 -1.52
CA SER A 252 40.95 13.87 -1.20
C SER A 252 40.75 13.30 0.19
N LYS A 253 39.91 13.97 1.01
CA LYS A 253 39.57 13.59 2.38
C LYS A 253 38.08 13.38 2.54
N LEU A 254 37.70 12.45 3.41
CA LEU A 254 36.30 12.21 3.76
C LEU A 254 35.74 13.36 4.62
N ASN A 255 34.65 13.96 4.18
CA ASN A 255 33.86 14.93 4.94
C ASN A 255 32.65 14.26 5.57
N GLU A 256 32.79 13.73 6.78
CA GLU A 256 31.76 12.98 7.49
C GLU A 256 30.62 13.87 8.04
N GLU A 257 30.98 15.11 8.47
CA GLU A 257 30.02 15.98 9.16
C GLU A 257 28.81 16.34 8.30
N MET A 258 29.03 16.69 7.04
CA MET A 258 27.97 17.01 6.11
C MET A 258 27.10 15.80 5.79
N LEU A 259 27.72 14.63 5.56
CA LEU A 259 26.99 13.39 5.25
C LEU A 259 26.11 12.93 6.42
N ALA A 260 26.64 12.98 7.64
CA ALA A 260 25.88 12.69 8.84
C ALA A 260 24.69 13.65 9.01
N ARG A 261 24.89 14.95 8.77
CA ARG A 261 23.83 15.95 8.86
C ARG A 261 22.73 15.74 7.83
N ILE A 262 23.05 15.37 6.58
CA ILE A 262 22.06 15.04 5.54
C ILE A 262 21.20 13.85 5.98
N ALA A 263 21.83 12.79 6.51
CA ALA A 263 21.13 11.62 7.01
C ALA A 263 20.21 11.96 8.18
N ASP A 264 20.69 12.68 9.18
CA ASP A 264 19.92 13.07 10.37
C ASP A 264 18.68 13.90 10.03
N ILE A 265 18.76 14.87 9.12
CA ILE A 265 17.64 15.73 8.70
C ILE A 265 16.49 14.90 8.13
N THR A 266 16.81 13.82 7.40
CA THR A 266 15.80 13.00 6.71
C THR A 266 15.35 11.76 7.52
N GLY A 267 15.93 11.54 8.72
CA GLY A 267 15.68 10.37 9.54
C GLY A 267 16.28 9.08 8.94
N GLY A 268 17.34 9.23 8.12
CA GLY A 268 18.16 8.13 7.64
C GLY A 268 19.32 7.81 8.59
N ALA A 269 20.36 7.17 8.07
CA ALA A 269 21.59 6.86 8.81
C ALA A 269 22.84 7.14 7.98
N TYR A 270 23.89 7.60 8.65
CA TYR A 270 25.23 7.71 8.09
C TYR A 270 26.05 6.47 8.44
N VAL A 271 26.73 5.90 7.46
CA VAL A 271 27.69 4.81 7.64
C VAL A 271 29.03 5.18 7.01
N ARG A 272 30.10 5.04 7.80
CA ARG A 272 31.46 5.17 7.29
C ARG A 272 31.92 3.85 6.71
N SER A 273 32.40 3.88 5.47
CA SER A 273 33.01 2.70 4.85
C SER A 273 34.30 2.28 5.57
N SER A 274 34.52 0.99 5.65
CA SER A 274 35.73 0.37 6.18
C SER A 274 36.42 -0.46 5.10
N LYS A 275 37.67 -0.87 5.37
CA LYS A 275 38.40 -1.78 4.48
C LYS A 275 37.71 -3.14 4.33
N GLN A 276 36.87 -3.53 5.27
CA GLN A 276 36.14 -4.81 5.29
C GLN A 276 34.77 -4.68 4.60
N SER A 277 34.02 -3.61 4.87
CA SER A 277 32.68 -3.36 4.33
C SER A 277 32.51 -1.91 3.91
N ILE A 278 31.76 -1.67 2.84
CA ILE A 278 31.34 -0.31 2.44
C ILE A 278 30.18 0.20 3.32
N GLY A 279 29.49 -0.68 4.06
CA GLY A 279 28.36 -0.31 4.91
C GLY A 279 26.99 -0.43 4.23
N LEU A 280 26.91 -0.90 3.00
CA LEU A 280 25.63 -1.12 2.32
C LEU A 280 24.75 -2.16 3.03
N ASP A 281 25.33 -3.25 3.52
CA ASP A 281 24.61 -4.31 4.26
C ASP A 281 23.99 -3.74 5.56
N GLU A 282 24.67 -2.81 6.22
CA GLU A 282 24.20 -2.12 7.43
C GLU A 282 23.02 -1.20 7.12
N ILE A 283 23.09 -0.45 6.01
CA ILE A 283 22.00 0.42 5.55
C ILE A 283 20.77 -0.39 5.16
N VAL A 284 20.93 -1.50 4.41
CA VAL A 284 19.80 -2.37 4.05
C VAL A 284 19.13 -2.94 5.29
N THR A 285 19.91 -3.33 6.30
CA THR A 285 19.36 -3.79 7.57
C THR A 285 18.54 -2.67 8.25
N ALA A 286 19.07 -1.46 8.32
CA ALA A 286 18.38 -0.31 8.88
C ALA A 286 17.07 0.02 8.11
N ILE A 287 17.10 -0.06 6.78
CA ILE A 287 15.92 0.13 5.93
C ILE A 287 14.86 -0.93 6.21
N ASN A 288 15.24 -2.21 6.29
CA ASN A 288 14.31 -3.31 6.56
C ASN A 288 13.69 -3.21 7.97
N GLU A 289 14.45 -2.79 8.97
CA GLU A 289 13.94 -2.57 10.33
C GLU A 289 12.94 -1.42 10.39
N MET A 290 13.17 -0.35 9.61
CA MET A 290 12.24 0.77 9.51
C MET A 290 10.95 0.37 8.80
N GLU A 291 11.02 -0.38 7.72
CA GLU A 291 9.86 -0.89 6.99
C GLU A 291 8.98 -1.76 7.90
N GLN A 292 9.56 -2.67 8.67
CA GLN A 292 8.84 -3.47 9.64
C GLN A 292 8.14 -2.62 10.71
N THR A 293 8.73 -1.51 11.11
CA THR A 293 8.16 -0.59 12.10
C THR A 293 7.00 0.21 11.52
N GLU A 294 7.12 0.71 10.31
CA GLU A 294 6.05 1.44 9.60
C GLU A 294 4.87 0.54 9.27
N LEU A 295 5.12 -0.69 8.82
CA LEU A 295 4.08 -1.71 8.56
C LEU A 295 3.30 -2.10 9.81
N SER A 296 3.96 -2.13 10.97
CA SER A 296 3.27 -2.42 12.24
C SER A 296 2.31 -1.30 12.66
N MET A 297 2.46 -0.08 12.13
CA MET A 297 1.59 1.07 12.40
C MET A 297 0.40 1.17 11.43
N VAL A 298 0.52 0.68 10.19
CA VAL A 298 -0.57 0.67 9.21
C VAL A 298 -1.38 -0.61 9.35
N ARG A 299 -2.10 -0.75 10.48
CA ARG A 299 -3.10 -1.80 10.67
C ARG A 299 -4.40 -1.39 9.99
N PHE A 300 -4.62 -1.85 8.78
CA PHE A 300 -5.96 -1.81 8.20
C PHE A 300 -6.84 -2.83 8.92
N GLU A 301 -7.80 -2.33 9.70
CA GLU A 301 -8.88 -3.16 10.23
C GLU A 301 -9.88 -3.48 9.11
N GLU A 302 -9.65 -4.55 8.37
CA GLU A 302 -10.68 -5.10 7.49
C GLU A 302 -11.77 -5.77 8.34
N PHE A 303 -12.97 -5.21 8.31
CA PHE A 303 -14.11 -5.80 9.00
C PHE A 303 -14.71 -6.94 8.17
N ASN A 304 -14.95 -8.09 8.81
CA ASN A 304 -15.55 -9.21 8.14
C ASN A 304 -17.05 -8.96 7.93
N GLU A 305 -17.46 -8.83 6.67
CA GLU A 305 -18.83 -8.56 6.29
C GLU A 305 -19.69 -9.83 6.29
N GLN A 306 -20.82 -9.80 6.98
CA GLN A 306 -21.70 -10.94 7.18
C GLN A 306 -23.03 -10.81 6.40
N TYR A 307 -23.16 -9.84 5.49
CA TYR A 307 -24.40 -9.60 4.74
C TYR A 307 -24.81 -10.79 3.86
N GLN A 308 -23.84 -11.61 3.43
CA GLN A 308 -24.07 -12.76 2.55
C GLN A 308 -25.01 -13.80 3.19
N TYR A 309 -24.84 -14.08 4.48
CA TYR A 309 -25.70 -15.02 5.19
C TYR A 309 -27.15 -14.53 5.30
N LEU A 310 -27.32 -13.20 5.52
CA LEU A 310 -28.63 -12.59 5.57
C LEU A 310 -29.30 -12.58 4.20
N LEU A 311 -28.56 -12.38 3.12
CA LEU A 311 -29.06 -12.46 1.74
C LEU A 311 -29.52 -13.87 1.39
N ILE A 312 -28.74 -14.90 1.74
CA ILE A 312 -29.09 -16.30 1.51
C ILE A 312 -30.38 -16.65 2.27
N ALA A 313 -30.48 -16.25 3.54
CA ALA A 313 -31.65 -16.48 4.34
C ALA A 313 -32.90 -15.76 3.77
N ALA A 314 -32.76 -14.51 3.35
CA ALA A 314 -33.85 -13.77 2.71
C ALA A 314 -34.30 -14.40 1.41
N LEU A 315 -33.37 -14.85 0.56
CA LEU A 315 -33.66 -15.55 -0.70
C LEU A 315 -34.41 -16.86 -0.43
N ALA A 316 -33.93 -17.64 0.55
CA ALA A 316 -34.59 -18.89 0.93
C ALA A 316 -36.04 -18.66 1.40
N LEU A 317 -36.30 -17.59 2.19
CA LEU A 317 -37.62 -17.23 2.63
C LEU A 317 -38.54 -16.78 1.47
N LEU A 318 -38.00 -16.04 0.49
CA LEU A 318 -38.76 -15.63 -0.70
C LEU A 318 -39.09 -16.84 -1.60
N LEU A 319 -38.18 -17.79 -1.75
CA LEU A 319 -38.43 -19.03 -2.48
C LEU A 319 -39.50 -19.88 -1.78
N LEU A 320 -39.43 -19.94 -0.44
CA LEU A 320 -40.46 -20.64 0.35
C LEU A 320 -41.82 -19.93 0.22
N GLU A 321 -41.85 -18.59 0.27
CA GLU A 321 -43.06 -17.80 0.05
C GLU A 321 -43.69 -18.09 -1.32
N PHE A 322 -42.86 -18.13 -2.36
CA PHE A 322 -43.32 -18.46 -3.71
C PHE A 322 -43.82 -19.89 -3.82
N ALA A 323 -43.22 -20.86 -3.13
CA ALA A 323 -43.63 -22.27 -3.13
C ALA A 323 -44.93 -22.51 -2.38
N VAL A 324 -45.27 -21.65 -1.41
CA VAL A 324 -46.53 -21.74 -0.68
C VAL A 324 -47.68 -21.19 -1.54
N LEU A 325 -48.53 -22.06 -2.07
CA LEU A 325 -49.69 -21.67 -2.87
C LEU A 325 -50.79 -21.09 -1.99
N ASP A 326 -51.45 -20.04 -2.47
CA ASP A 326 -52.62 -19.41 -1.77
C ASP A 326 -53.83 -20.33 -1.68
N ARG A 327 -53.95 -21.30 -2.63
CA ARG A 327 -55.02 -22.29 -2.69
C ARG A 327 -54.58 -23.64 -2.14
N ARG A 328 -55.51 -24.43 -1.66
CA ARG A 328 -55.25 -25.82 -1.22
C ARG A 328 -54.77 -26.64 -2.42
N ASN A 329 -53.56 -27.12 -2.38
CA ASN A 329 -53.04 -28.00 -3.42
C ASN A 329 -53.42 -29.45 -3.11
N PRO A 330 -54.15 -30.14 -3.99
CA PRO A 330 -54.57 -31.52 -3.75
C PRO A 330 -53.41 -32.49 -3.64
N LEU A 331 -52.26 -32.19 -4.29
CA LEU A 331 -51.04 -33.02 -4.24
C LEU A 331 -50.35 -32.98 -2.87
N LEU A 332 -50.53 -31.92 -2.08
CA LEU A 332 -49.94 -31.76 -0.75
C LEU A 332 -50.97 -31.92 0.39
N ALA A 333 -52.12 -32.50 0.11
CA ALA A 333 -53.20 -32.71 1.10
C ALA A 333 -52.77 -33.56 2.31
N HIS A 334 -51.75 -34.41 2.14
CA HIS A 334 -51.14 -35.20 3.21
C HIS A 334 -50.26 -34.41 4.17
N LEU A 335 -49.77 -33.23 3.79
CA LEU A 335 -48.92 -32.34 4.60
C LEU A 335 -49.72 -31.15 5.17
N ASN A 336 -50.92 -31.41 5.69
CA ASN A 336 -51.77 -30.37 6.29
C ASN A 336 -51.22 -29.91 7.65
N ILE A 337 -50.22 -29.01 7.64
CA ILE A 337 -49.71 -28.32 8.83
C ILE A 337 -50.69 -27.26 9.36
N PHE A 338 -51.66 -26.82 8.55
CA PHE A 338 -52.67 -25.80 8.89
C PHE A 338 -54.08 -26.40 9.01
N ARG A 339 -54.25 -27.43 9.83
CA ARG A 339 -55.54 -27.99 10.13
C ARG A 339 -56.21 -27.14 11.22
N GLU A 340 -57.06 -26.21 10.84
CA GLU A 340 -58.00 -25.62 11.78
C GLU A 340 -59.01 -26.67 12.22
N LYS A 341 -59.22 -26.78 13.54
CA LYS A 341 -60.31 -27.58 14.16
C LYS A 341 -61.69 -26.94 13.95
#